data_2da7f50dc2c6ea79d80f98c729c8c4fd
#
_entry.id   2da7f50dc2c6ea79d80f98c729c8c4fd
#
_cell.length_a   1.000
_cell.length_b   1.000
_cell.length_c   1.000
_cell.angle_alpha   90.00
_cell.angle_beta   90.00
_cell.angle_gamma   90.00
#
_symmetry.space_group_name_H-M   'P 1'
#
loop_
_entity.id
_entity.type
_entity.pdbx_description
1 polymer ?
#
loop_
_entity_poly.entity_id
_entity_poly.type
_entity_poly.pdbx_seq_one_letter_code
_entity_poly.pdbx_strand_id
1 'polypeptide(L)'
;QYQSEGYITIEGRRHIEDKIRNLLKDTEKRVYISLDYEFLKNYKEQLLELVRTSRKVVIITNRSIELEGTIEYITDNSHNGQIRLITDSQNVLTGDIVDEYSTCLYSDKKNLVDIFKEALSNEIKLIELTKGEL
;
A
#
# COMPACT_ATOMS: atom_id res chain seq x y z
N GLN A 1 18.67 13.29 0.07
CA GLN A 1 17.31 13.14 0.58
C GLN A 1 16.98 14.29 1.54
N TYR A 2 16.03 15.11 1.15
CA TYR A 2 15.58 16.20 2.01
C TYR A 2 14.49 15.73 2.95
N GLN A 3 14.65 16.01 4.23
CA GLN A 3 13.68 15.64 5.24
C GLN A 3 13.15 16.89 5.94
N SER A 4 11.87 17.17 5.75
CA SER A 4 11.17 18.15 6.57
C SER A 4 10.43 17.39 7.68
N GLU A 5 10.04 18.13 8.72
CA GLU A 5 9.42 17.51 9.89
C GLU A 5 8.13 16.76 9.55
N GLY A 6 8.18 15.43 9.60
CA GLY A 6 7.04 14.56 9.37
C GLY A 6 6.75 14.24 7.91
N TYR A 7 7.50 14.78 6.96
CA TYR A 7 7.31 14.53 5.53
C TYR A 7 8.64 14.27 4.86
N ILE A 8 8.72 13.17 4.12
CA ILE A 8 9.94 12.78 3.41
C ILE A 8 9.59 12.46 1.96
N THR A 9 10.32 13.06 1.02
CA THR A 9 10.21 12.73 -0.40
C THR A 9 11.26 11.68 -0.73
N ILE A 10 10.83 10.60 -1.39
CA ILE A 10 11.71 9.50 -1.80
C ILE A 10 11.68 9.45 -3.31
N GLU A 11 12.85 9.53 -3.95
CA GLU A 11 12.99 9.55 -5.39
C GLU A 11 13.65 8.28 -5.89
N GLY A 12 13.16 7.80 -7.03
CA GLY A 12 13.73 6.66 -7.73
C GLY A 12 13.12 5.34 -7.29
N ARG A 13 12.81 4.51 -8.29
CA ARG A 13 12.14 3.23 -8.09
C ARG A 13 12.84 2.36 -7.04
N ARG A 14 14.16 2.27 -7.10
CA ARG A 14 14.92 1.42 -6.19
C ARG A 14 14.77 1.85 -4.73
N HIS A 15 14.89 3.15 -4.48
CA HIS A 15 14.74 3.69 -3.12
C HIS A 15 13.32 3.53 -2.60
N ILE A 16 12.34 3.70 -3.50
CA ILE A 16 10.93 3.50 -3.16
C ILE A 16 10.68 2.04 -2.80
N GLU A 17 11.19 1.11 -3.59
CA GLU A 17 11.05 -0.32 -3.31
C GLU A 17 11.65 -0.70 -1.96
N ASP A 18 12.83 -0.16 -1.65
CA ASP A 18 13.47 -0.40 -0.35
C ASP A 18 12.62 0.14 0.80
N LYS A 19 12.03 1.33 0.60
CA LYS A 19 11.16 1.92 1.63
C LYS A 19 9.91 1.06 1.85
N ILE A 20 9.32 0.55 0.78
CA ILE A 20 8.16 -0.36 0.88
C ILE A 20 8.54 -1.59 1.70
N ARG A 21 9.65 -2.25 1.36
CA ARG A 21 10.09 -3.44 2.08
C ARG A 21 10.33 -3.16 3.55
N ASN A 22 10.95 -2.03 3.86
CA ASN A 22 11.21 -1.65 5.25
C ASN A 22 9.92 -1.37 6.01
N LEU A 23 8.97 -0.67 5.40
CA LEU A 23 7.68 -0.41 6.04
C LEU A 23 6.92 -1.71 6.31
N LEU A 24 6.92 -2.64 5.36
CA LEU A 24 6.28 -3.94 5.54
C LEU A 24 6.96 -4.74 6.66
N LYS A 25 8.30 -4.78 6.64
CA LYS A 25 9.08 -5.50 7.64
C LYS A 25 8.83 -4.95 9.05
N ASP A 26 8.71 -3.65 9.20
CA ASP A 26 8.56 -3.00 10.49
C ASP A 26 7.11 -2.95 10.99
N THR A 27 6.16 -3.48 10.21
CA THR A 27 4.74 -3.49 10.57
C THR A 27 4.52 -4.36 11.80
N GLU A 28 3.84 -3.80 12.80
CA GLU A 28 3.56 -4.51 14.05
C GLU A 28 2.13 -5.08 14.11
N LYS A 29 1.17 -4.41 13.47
CA LYS A 29 -0.25 -4.79 13.59
C LYS A 29 -0.94 -5.02 12.27
N ARG A 30 -0.84 -4.08 11.34
CA ARG A 30 -1.63 -4.15 10.11
C ARG A 30 -1.05 -3.35 8.96
N VAL A 31 -1.36 -3.81 7.76
CA VAL A 31 -1.01 -3.15 6.50
C VAL A 31 -2.27 -3.00 5.66
N TYR A 32 -2.43 -1.83 5.05
CA TYR A 32 -3.35 -1.60 3.95
C TYR A 32 -2.52 -1.16 2.76
N ILE A 33 -2.60 -1.88 1.65
CA ILE A 33 -1.83 -1.56 0.45
C ILE A 33 -2.74 -1.59 -0.78
N SER A 34 -2.71 -0.49 -1.55
CA SER A 34 -3.37 -0.40 -2.85
C SER A 34 -2.29 -0.27 -3.90
N LEU A 35 -2.17 -1.27 -4.76
CA LEU A 35 -1.12 -1.34 -5.77
C LEU A 35 -1.50 -2.39 -6.82
N ASP A 36 -1.25 -2.07 -8.11
CA ASP A 36 -1.51 -3.01 -9.18
C ASP A 36 -0.65 -4.28 -9.05
N TYR A 37 -1.20 -5.39 -9.50
CA TYR A 37 -0.60 -6.71 -9.37
C TYR A 37 0.83 -6.77 -9.87
N GLU A 38 1.13 -6.15 -11.00
CA GLU A 38 2.45 -6.26 -11.61
C GLU A 38 3.57 -5.70 -10.71
N PHE A 39 3.25 -4.77 -9.81
CA PHE A 39 4.18 -4.26 -8.82
C PHE A 39 4.02 -4.98 -7.48
N LEU A 40 2.78 -5.26 -7.09
CA LEU A 40 2.47 -5.89 -5.81
C LEU A 40 3.12 -7.27 -5.67
N LYS A 41 3.20 -8.03 -6.76
CA LYS A 41 3.78 -9.38 -6.74
C LYS A 41 5.23 -9.41 -6.26
N ASN A 42 5.93 -8.29 -6.37
CA ASN A 42 7.32 -8.20 -5.94
C ASN A 42 7.48 -8.22 -4.41
N TYR A 43 6.36 -8.08 -3.68
CA TYR A 43 6.35 -8.02 -2.21
C TYR A 43 5.67 -9.23 -1.58
N LYS A 44 5.47 -10.30 -2.34
CA LYS A 44 4.79 -11.52 -1.82
C LYS A 44 5.48 -12.07 -0.59
N GLU A 45 6.81 -12.10 -0.56
CA GLU A 45 7.55 -12.63 0.59
C GLU A 45 7.26 -11.84 1.86
N GLN A 46 7.32 -10.51 1.76
CA GLN A 46 7.07 -9.64 2.90
C GLN A 46 5.62 -9.75 3.38
N LEU A 47 4.68 -9.83 2.44
CA LEU A 47 3.26 -9.96 2.79
C LEU A 47 2.97 -11.32 3.42
N LEU A 48 3.58 -12.37 2.90
CA LEU A 48 3.44 -13.71 3.47
C LEU A 48 3.97 -13.76 4.90
N GLU A 49 5.10 -13.13 5.17
CA GLU A 49 5.66 -13.08 6.53
C GLU A 49 4.72 -12.38 7.50
N LEU A 50 4.05 -11.32 7.05
CA LEU A 50 3.07 -10.62 7.88
C LEU A 50 1.88 -11.53 8.22
N VAL A 51 1.39 -12.27 7.24
CA VAL A 51 0.31 -13.25 7.46
C VAL A 51 0.75 -14.34 8.44
N ARG A 52 1.95 -14.88 8.25
CA ARG A 52 2.50 -15.91 9.14
C ARG A 52 2.64 -15.47 10.57
N THR A 53 2.85 -14.20 10.79
CA THR A 53 3.04 -13.63 12.12
C THR A 53 1.77 -12.95 12.62
N SER A 54 0.62 -13.31 12.04
CA SER A 54 -0.72 -12.88 12.47
C SER A 54 -0.99 -11.39 12.38
N ARG A 55 -0.29 -10.69 11.49
CA ARG A 55 -0.60 -9.30 11.16
C ARG A 55 -1.73 -9.26 10.15
N LYS A 56 -2.57 -8.25 10.26
CA LYS A 56 -3.68 -8.06 9.32
C LYS A 56 -3.14 -7.44 8.03
N VAL A 57 -3.41 -8.09 6.89
CA VAL A 57 -2.99 -7.62 5.56
C VAL A 57 -4.22 -7.40 4.70
N VAL A 58 -4.47 -6.15 4.32
CA VAL A 58 -5.57 -5.75 3.44
C VAL A 58 -4.98 -5.24 2.14
N ILE A 59 -5.44 -5.81 1.03
CA ILE A 59 -4.91 -5.53 -0.30
C ILE A 59 -6.03 -5.06 -1.21
N ILE A 60 -5.78 -3.96 -1.94
CA ILE A 60 -6.61 -3.52 -3.05
C ILE A 60 -5.74 -3.61 -4.30
N THR A 61 -6.14 -4.43 -5.26
CA THR A 61 -5.34 -4.67 -6.45
C THR A 61 -6.25 -4.99 -7.64
N ASN A 62 -5.68 -5.02 -8.85
CA ASN A 62 -6.44 -5.33 -10.05
C ASN A 62 -6.45 -6.82 -10.41
N ARG A 63 -5.65 -7.61 -9.72
CA ARG A 63 -5.58 -9.05 -9.92
C ARG A 63 -5.08 -9.71 -8.64
N SER A 64 -5.67 -10.85 -8.26
CA SER A 64 -5.29 -11.55 -7.03
C SER A 64 -3.83 -12.00 -7.03
N ILE A 65 -3.14 -11.79 -5.91
CA ILE A 65 -1.80 -12.34 -5.70
C ILE A 65 -1.85 -13.74 -5.10
N GLU A 66 -3.05 -14.24 -4.82
CA GLU A 66 -3.27 -15.62 -4.35
C GLU A 66 -2.49 -15.97 -3.08
N LEU A 67 -2.50 -15.05 -2.11
CA LEU A 67 -1.91 -15.28 -0.79
C LEU A 67 -3.01 -15.53 0.22
N GLU A 68 -3.08 -16.77 0.69
CA GLU A 68 -4.03 -17.17 1.73
C GLU A 68 -3.79 -16.36 3.00
N GLY A 69 -4.85 -15.97 3.68
CA GLY A 69 -4.76 -15.20 4.92
C GLY A 69 -4.77 -13.69 4.74
N THR A 70 -4.75 -13.20 3.50
CA THR A 70 -4.92 -11.77 3.23
C THR A 70 -6.39 -11.45 3.00
N ILE A 71 -6.77 -10.20 3.26
CA ILE A 71 -8.09 -9.67 2.91
C ILE A 71 -7.90 -8.90 1.61
N GLU A 72 -8.46 -9.41 0.53
CA GLU A 72 -8.18 -8.88 -0.80
C GLU A 72 -9.43 -8.33 -1.47
N TYR A 73 -9.31 -7.13 -2.04
CA TYR A 73 -10.35 -6.49 -2.81
C TYR A 73 -9.84 -6.27 -4.23
N ILE A 74 -10.58 -6.76 -5.21
CA ILE A 74 -10.19 -6.65 -6.62
C ILE A 74 -10.98 -5.52 -7.27
N THR A 75 -10.28 -4.62 -7.93
CA THR A 75 -10.87 -3.48 -8.63
C THR A 75 -10.57 -3.57 -10.12
N ASP A 76 -11.50 -3.08 -10.95
CA ASP A 76 -11.29 -2.96 -12.40
C ASP A 76 -10.47 -1.73 -12.76
N ASN A 77 -10.27 -0.83 -11.81
CA ASN A 77 -9.53 0.41 -12.05
C ASN A 77 -8.05 0.19 -11.79
N SER A 78 -7.25 0.27 -12.86
CA SER A 78 -5.80 0.29 -12.71
C SER A 78 -5.35 1.67 -12.22
N HIS A 79 -4.39 1.69 -11.30
CA HIS A 79 -3.82 2.93 -10.80
C HIS A 79 -2.45 3.24 -11.42
N ASN A 80 -2.07 2.49 -12.47
CA ASN A 80 -0.87 2.77 -13.29
C ASN A 80 0.41 2.95 -12.48
N GLY A 81 0.65 2.05 -11.53
CA GLY A 81 1.86 2.10 -10.72
C GLY A 81 1.81 3.07 -9.55
N GLN A 82 0.66 3.67 -9.29
CA GLN A 82 0.47 4.47 -8.09
C GLN A 82 0.32 3.55 -6.88
N ILE A 83 0.97 3.91 -5.79
CA ILE A 83 0.90 3.15 -4.55
C ILE A 83 0.24 3.98 -3.45
N ARG A 84 -0.54 3.30 -2.63
CA ARG A 84 -1.05 3.82 -1.36
C ARG A 84 -0.82 2.75 -0.32
N LEU A 85 0.08 3.03 0.60
CA LEU A 85 0.47 2.08 1.65
C LEU A 85 0.29 2.74 3.01
N ILE A 86 -0.44 2.07 3.89
CA ILE A 86 -0.61 2.52 5.27
C ILE A 86 -0.17 1.38 6.18
N THR A 87 0.74 1.65 7.11
CA THR A 87 1.16 0.67 8.09
C THR A 87 0.82 1.13 9.50
N ASP A 88 0.21 0.23 10.28
CA ASP A 88 -0.12 0.43 11.69
C ASP A 88 -0.97 1.67 11.97
N SER A 89 -1.70 2.16 10.98
CA SER A 89 -2.47 3.41 11.07
C SER A 89 -1.62 4.60 11.50
N GLN A 90 -0.31 4.53 11.29
CA GLN A 90 0.65 5.55 11.73
C GLN A 90 1.53 6.07 10.60
N ASN A 91 1.69 5.30 9.53
CA ASN A 91 2.59 5.65 8.44
C ASN A 91 1.87 5.57 7.11
N VAL A 92 2.18 6.48 6.20
CA VAL A 92 1.65 6.44 4.83
C VAL A 92 2.78 6.67 3.83
N LEU A 93 2.74 5.89 2.75
CA LEU A 93 3.60 6.07 1.58
C LEU A 93 2.71 6.13 0.35
N THR A 94 2.85 7.17 -0.45
CA THR A 94 2.04 7.36 -1.65
C THR A 94 2.84 8.00 -2.78
N GLY A 95 2.50 7.67 -4.02
CA GLY A 95 3.14 8.20 -5.21
C GLY A 95 3.23 7.16 -6.31
N ASP A 96 4.24 7.27 -7.16
CA ASP A 96 4.47 6.36 -8.29
C ASP A 96 5.63 5.41 -8.02
N ILE A 97 5.59 4.23 -8.66
CA ILE A 97 6.67 3.25 -8.54
C ILE A 97 7.03 2.65 -9.91
N VAL A 98 7.07 3.44 -10.96
CA VAL A 98 7.21 2.93 -12.32
C VAL A 98 8.65 2.96 -12.85
N ASP A 99 9.42 3.99 -12.54
CA ASP A 99 10.77 4.16 -13.06
C ASP A 99 11.68 4.95 -12.13
N GLU A 100 12.87 5.26 -12.62
CA GLU A 100 13.88 6.00 -11.85
C GLU A 100 13.50 7.44 -11.56
N TYR A 101 12.50 7.96 -12.23
CA TYR A 101 11.98 9.32 -12.02
C TYR A 101 10.78 9.35 -11.09
N SER A 102 10.31 8.19 -10.67
CA SER A 102 9.18 8.09 -9.76
C SER A 102 9.50 8.73 -8.42
N THR A 103 8.47 9.31 -7.82
CA THR A 103 8.59 10.01 -6.54
C THR A 103 7.45 9.60 -5.63
N CYS A 104 7.78 9.32 -4.37
CA CYS A 104 6.78 9.03 -3.35
C CYS A 104 6.95 9.99 -2.17
N LEU A 105 5.84 10.23 -1.49
CA LEU A 105 5.80 10.94 -0.23
C LEU A 105 5.59 9.95 0.89
N TYR A 106 6.45 10.02 1.91
CA TYR A 106 6.27 9.29 3.15
C TYR A 106 5.93 10.27 4.27
N SER A 107 5.00 9.90 5.13
CA SER A 107 4.65 10.72 6.28
C SER A 107 4.13 9.86 7.43
N ASP A 108 4.40 10.32 8.65
CA ASP A 108 3.79 9.78 9.88
C ASP A 108 2.83 10.79 10.52
N LYS A 109 2.49 11.86 9.78
CA LYS A 109 1.57 12.87 10.29
C LYS A 109 0.15 12.35 10.30
N LYS A 110 -0.51 12.44 11.45
CA LYS A 110 -1.85 11.90 11.66
C LYS A 110 -2.86 12.42 10.62
N ASN A 111 -2.79 13.70 10.29
CA ASN A 111 -3.71 14.29 9.33
C ASN A 111 -3.61 13.60 7.96
N LEU A 112 -2.40 13.37 7.46
CA LEU A 112 -2.21 12.74 6.16
C LEU A 112 -2.61 11.25 6.22
N VAL A 113 -2.21 10.57 7.28
CA VAL A 113 -2.59 9.16 7.47
C VAL A 113 -4.11 9.01 7.48
N ASP A 114 -4.83 9.87 8.21
CA ASP A 114 -6.28 9.80 8.30
C ASP A 114 -6.95 10.02 6.94
N ILE A 115 -6.44 10.96 6.12
CA ILE A 115 -6.96 11.19 4.77
C ILE A 115 -6.83 9.93 3.92
N PHE A 116 -5.68 9.26 3.96
CA PHE A 116 -5.48 8.05 3.16
C PHE A 116 -6.27 6.86 3.69
N LYS A 117 -6.43 6.75 5.00
CA LYS A 117 -7.31 5.72 5.59
C LYS A 117 -8.74 5.88 5.09
N GLU A 118 -9.23 7.11 5.07
CA GLU A 118 -10.58 7.41 4.59
C GLU A 118 -10.70 7.08 3.10
N ALA A 119 -9.70 7.46 2.30
CA ALA A 119 -9.70 7.18 0.87
C ALA A 119 -9.75 5.67 0.58
N LEU A 120 -8.93 4.88 1.27
CA LEU A 120 -8.93 3.43 1.08
C LEU A 120 -10.21 2.78 1.58
N SER A 121 -10.76 3.26 2.70
CA SER A 121 -12.03 2.77 3.23
C SER A 121 -13.16 3.02 2.23
N ASN A 122 -13.19 4.18 1.61
CA ASN A 122 -14.21 4.51 0.61
C ASN A 122 -14.04 3.68 -0.66
N GLU A 123 -12.81 3.44 -1.08
CA GLU A 123 -12.55 2.58 -2.24
C GLU A 123 -13.03 1.15 -1.98
N ILE A 124 -12.76 0.61 -0.81
CA ILE A 124 -13.22 -0.73 -0.42
C ILE A 124 -14.75 -0.81 -0.44
N LYS A 125 -15.43 0.19 0.11
CA LYS A 125 -16.89 0.23 0.10
C LYS A 125 -17.43 0.26 -1.32
N LEU A 126 -16.81 1.02 -2.21
CA LEU A 126 -17.23 1.09 -3.61
C LEU A 126 -17.05 -0.26 -4.30
N ILE A 127 -15.96 -0.94 -4.07
CA ILE A 127 -15.71 -2.27 -4.64
C ILE A 127 -16.79 -3.25 -4.17
N GLU A 128 -17.13 -3.25 -2.88
CA GLU A 128 -18.16 -4.13 -2.33
C GLU A 128 -19.54 -3.83 -2.90
N LEU A 129 -19.88 -2.57 -3.07
CA LEU A 129 -21.14 -2.18 -3.68
C LEU A 129 -21.23 -2.63 -5.14
N THR A 130 -20.14 -2.50 -5.89
CA THR A 130 -20.08 -2.94 -7.28
C THR A 130 -20.28 -4.45 -7.41
N LYS A 131 -19.73 -5.23 -6.49
CA LYS A 131 -19.96 -6.69 -6.44
C LYS A 131 -21.42 -7.02 -6.26
N GLY A 132 -22.16 -6.23 -5.49
CA GLY A 132 -23.57 -6.46 -5.24
C GLY A 132 -24.48 -6.22 -6.44
N GLU A 133 -23.96 -5.60 -7.49
CA GLU A 133 -24.71 -5.31 -8.72
C GLU A 133 -24.69 -6.46 -9.72
N LEU A 134 -23.91 -7.46 -9.49
CA LEU A 134 -23.83 -8.65 -10.35
C LEU A 134 -24.90 -9.69 -9.94
#